data_336621157aa739058754a7effdfeaf8f
#
_entry.id   336621157aa739058754a7effdfeaf8f
#
_cell.length_a   1.000
_cell.length_b   1.000
_cell.length_c   1.000
_cell.angle_alpha   90.00
_cell.angle_beta   90.00
_cell.angle_gamma   90.00
#
_symmetry.space_group_name_H-M   'P 1'
#
loop_
_entity.id
_entity.type
_entity.pdbx_description
1 polymer ?
#
loop_
_entity_poly.entity_id
_entity_poly.type
_entity_poly.pdbx_seq_one_letter_code
_entity_poly.pdbx_strand_id
1 'polypeptide(L)'
;MNDKFFPELARRLKREGIATGPVEKGCLPVLVDGRAAVLVMPRGGVVFNADVERGPEADSVYDLTFALSREVYEYTQAMASAPPLVASGLHEGFRLLADFNGAVLAGQELEGDWGYKFATWRRSPDRTAVESGDYFDGGHHYEAAKLDFACRAGLVDGHRQFTDEQLTELYRCVCESLEDEHP
;
A
#
# COMPACT_ATOMS: atom_id res chain seq x y z
N MET A 1 10.08 17.44 5.04
CA MET A 1 9.05 17.08 4.03
C MET A 1 9.50 15.78 3.40
N ASN A 2 8.63 14.81 3.20
CA ASN A 2 9.04 13.52 2.63
C ASN A 2 9.18 13.67 1.10
N ASP A 3 10.41 13.87 0.64
CA ASP A 3 10.71 14.10 -0.78
C ASP A 3 10.43 12.87 -1.67
N LYS A 4 10.22 11.69 -1.06
CA LYS A 4 9.96 10.43 -1.76
C LYS A 4 8.48 10.19 -2.05
N PHE A 5 7.55 10.89 -1.38
CA PHE A 5 6.13 10.61 -1.47
C PHE A 5 5.57 10.84 -2.89
N PHE A 6 5.72 12.02 -3.45
CA PHE A 6 5.16 12.31 -4.78
C PHE A 6 5.79 11.50 -5.91
N PRO A 7 7.12 11.33 -5.99
CA PRO A 7 7.72 10.47 -7.00
C PRO A 7 7.20 9.03 -6.92
N GLU A 8 7.08 8.49 -5.73
CA GLU A 8 6.59 7.12 -5.53
C GLU A 8 5.11 6.99 -5.87
N LEU A 9 4.27 7.96 -5.46
CA LEU A 9 2.86 7.96 -5.82
C LEU A 9 2.65 8.06 -7.33
N ALA A 10 3.38 8.95 -8.01
CA ALA A 10 3.32 9.08 -9.47
C ALA A 10 3.73 7.76 -10.16
N ARG A 11 4.76 7.08 -9.65
CA ARG A 11 5.20 5.78 -10.14
C ARG A 11 4.10 4.71 -9.96
N ARG A 12 3.42 4.69 -8.82
CA ARG A 12 2.33 3.75 -8.53
C ARG A 12 1.11 4.02 -9.42
N LEU A 13 0.69 5.28 -9.53
CA LEU A 13 -0.40 5.69 -10.42
C LEU A 13 -0.12 5.33 -11.89
N LYS A 14 1.12 5.53 -12.34
CA LYS A 14 1.54 5.14 -13.70
C LYS A 14 1.39 3.64 -13.96
N ARG A 15 1.64 2.78 -12.97
CA ARG A 15 1.42 1.32 -13.08
C ARG A 15 -0.06 0.98 -13.26
N GLU A 16 -0.95 1.76 -12.67
CA GLU A 16 -2.41 1.64 -12.84
C GLU A 16 -2.93 2.34 -14.11
N GLY A 17 -2.03 2.81 -14.97
CA GLY A 17 -2.40 3.51 -16.21
C GLY A 17 -2.83 4.97 -16.03
N ILE A 18 -2.65 5.53 -14.83
CA ILE A 18 -3.05 6.90 -14.50
C ILE A 18 -1.86 7.84 -14.67
N ALA A 19 -2.06 8.88 -15.47
CA ALA A 19 -1.04 9.91 -15.70
C ALA A 19 -1.05 10.98 -14.61
N THR A 20 0.14 11.54 -14.33
CA THR A 20 0.30 12.67 -13.41
C THR A 20 1.00 13.81 -14.12
N GLY A 21 0.70 15.06 -13.73
CA GLY A 21 1.44 16.25 -14.14
C GLY A 21 2.63 16.55 -13.23
N PRO A 22 3.42 17.59 -13.57
CA PRO A 22 4.46 18.07 -12.67
C PRO A 22 3.84 18.62 -11.38
N VAL A 23 4.62 18.55 -10.29
CA VAL A 23 4.17 19.13 -9.01
C VAL A 23 4.04 20.64 -9.14
N GLU A 24 2.82 21.15 -8.93
CA GLU A 24 2.50 22.57 -9.02
C GLU A 24 1.88 23.07 -7.71
N LYS A 25 2.33 24.22 -7.24
CA LYS A 25 1.86 24.84 -5.98
C LYS A 25 1.88 23.89 -4.78
N GLY A 26 2.83 22.92 -4.79
CA GLY A 26 2.98 21.93 -3.75
C GLY A 26 2.00 20.75 -3.82
N CYS A 27 1.24 20.60 -4.89
CA CYS A 27 0.33 19.48 -5.12
C CYS A 27 0.78 18.66 -6.34
N LEU A 28 0.50 17.36 -6.33
CA LEU A 28 0.68 16.48 -7.48
C LEU A 28 -0.66 16.40 -8.25
N PRO A 29 -0.72 16.93 -9.50
CA PRO A 29 -1.90 16.80 -10.34
C PRO A 29 -2.03 15.38 -10.89
N VAL A 30 -3.21 14.79 -10.80
CA VAL A 30 -3.58 13.51 -11.42
C VAL A 30 -4.52 13.79 -12.57
N LEU A 31 -4.20 13.22 -13.74
CA LEU A 31 -4.82 13.62 -15.00
C LEU A 31 -5.92 12.62 -15.42
N VAL A 32 -7.04 13.17 -15.86
CA VAL A 32 -8.11 12.48 -16.60
C VAL A 32 -8.27 13.22 -17.92
N ASP A 33 -8.20 12.53 -19.04
CA ASP A 33 -8.23 13.12 -20.40
C ASP A 33 -7.24 14.28 -20.58
N GLY A 34 -6.06 14.17 -19.98
CA GLY A 34 -5.02 15.20 -20.06
C GLY A 34 -5.28 16.45 -19.21
N ARG A 35 -6.35 16.49 -18.41
CA ARG A 35 -6.69 17.59 -17.49
C ARG A 35 -6.48 17.19 -16.05
N ALA A 36 -5.98 18.10 -15.23
CA ALA A 36 -5.79 17.88 -13.80
C ALA A 36 -7.15 17.79 -13.08
N ALA A 37 -7.71 16.60 -12.97
CA ALA A 37 -9.01 16.36 -12.34
C ALA A 37 -8.91 16.18 -10.83
N VAL A 38 -7.80 15.61 -10.35
CA VAL A 38 -7.55 15.33 -8.93
C VAL A 38 -6.21 15.93 -8.51
N LEU A 39 -6.16 16.46 -7.30
CA LEU A 39 -4.94 17.05 -6.72
C LEU A 39 -4.57 16.30 -5.44
N VAL A 40 -3.32 15.86 -5.35
CA VAL A 40 -2.78 15.22 -4.16
C VAL A 40 -1.92 16.20 -3.38
N MET A 41 -2.25 16.37 -2.10
CA MET A 41 -1.58 17.26 -1.18
C MET A 41 -0.31 16.63 -0.58
N PRO A 42 0.65 17.41 -0.06
CA PRO A 42 1.92 16.90 0.48
C PRO A 42 1.79 15.91 1.65
N ARG A 43 0.65 15.87 2.31
CA ARG A 43 0.35 14.96 3.43
C ARG A 43 -0.61 13.84 3.04
N GLY A 44 -0.72 13.52 1.75
CA GLY A 44 -1.54 12.43 1.26
C GLY A 44 -3.04 12.75 1.13
N GLY A 45 -3.47 13.96 1.46
CA GLY A 45 -4.85 14.38 1.21
C GLY A 45 -5.14 14.45 -0.30
N VAL A 46 -6.32 14.04 -0.70
CA VAL A 46 -6.76 14.01 -2.10
C VAL A 46 -8.03 14.85 -2.24
N VAL A 47 -8.06 15.73 -3.22
CA VAL A 47 -9.21 16.59 -3.50
C VAL A 47 -9.48 16.65 -5.01
N PHE A 48 -10.74 16.85 -5.38
CA PHE A 48 -11.07 17.19 -6.77
C PHE A 48 -10.58 18.59 -7.10
N ASN A 49 -10.14 18.78 -8.33
CA ASN A 49 -9.89 20.11 -8.85
C ASN A 49 -11.23 20.78 -9.18
N ALA A 50 -11.49 21.95 -8.58
CA ALA A 50 -12.74 22.67 -8.76
C ALA A 50 -12.98 23.15 -10.22
N ASP A 51 -11.93 23.24 -11.01
CA ASP A 51 -11.97 23.72 -12.40
C ASP A 51 -12.35 22.62 -13.41
N VAL A 52 -12.56 21.38 -12.94
CA VAL A 52 -12.87 20.23 -13.81
C VAL A 52 -14.23 19.64 -13.42
N GLU A 53 -15.06 19.41 -14.43
CA GLU A 53 -16.37 18.76 -14.23
C GLU A 53 -16.17 17.31 -13.76
N ARG A 54 -16.94 16.91 -12.75
CA ARG A 54 -16.93 15.55 -12.25
C ARG A 54 -17.69 14.62 -13.20
N GLY A 55 -17.15 13.44 -13.39
CA GLY A 55 -17.77 12.37 -14.13
C GLY A 55 -17.32 11.01 -13.59
N PRO A 56 -17.94 9.90 -14.01
CA PRO A 56 -17.65 8.56 -13.49
C PRO A 56 -16.17 8.16 -13.56
N GLU A 57 -15.46 8.60 -14.61
CA GLU A 57 -14.03 8.34 -14.76
C GLU A 57 -13.21 9.13 -13.73
N ALA A 58 -13.53 10.42 -13.51
CA ALA A 58 -12.86 11.23 -12.50
C ALA A 58 -13.13 10.69 -11.09
N ASP A 59 -14.33 10.16 -10.80
CA ASP A 59 -14.66 9.54 -9.52
C ASP A 59 -13.84 8.25 -9.32
N SER A 60 -13.72 7.39 -10.34
CA SER A 60 -12.91 6.17 -10.28
C SER A 60 -11.42 6.47 -10.06
N VAL A 61 -10.88 7.48 -10.76
CA VAL A 61 -9.49 7.94 -10.59
C VAL A 61 -9.28 8.53 -9.21
N TYR A 62 -10.27 9.26 -8.68
CA TYR A 62 -10.19 9.80 -7.32
C TYR A 62 -10.10 8.68 -6.28
N ASP A 63 -10.98 7.69 -6.34
CA ASP A 63 -11.02 6.59 -5.37
C ASP A 63 -9.71 5.79 -5.36
N LEU A 64 -9.19 5.46 -6.55
CA LEU A 64 -7.92 4.77 -6.67
C LEU A 64 -6.75 5.64 -6.18
N THR A 65 -6.74 6.93 -6.56
CA THR A 65 -5.72 7.88 -6.10
C THR A 65 -5.75 8.02 -4.57
N PHE A 66 -6.94 8.08 -3.96
CA PHE A 66 -7.10 8.19 -2.51
C PHE A 66 -6.53 6.96 -1.80
N ALA A 67 -6.87 5.75 -2.27
CA ALA A 67 -6.36 4.50 -1.70
C ALA A 67 -4.82 4.43 -1.80
N LEU A 68 -4.27 4.66 -3.00
CA LEU A 68 -2.82 4.64 -3.22
C LEU A 68 -2.08 5.75 -2.47
N SER A 69 -2.64 6.95 -2.42
CA SER A 69 -2.03 8.08 -1.70
C SER A 69 -1.85 7.77 -0.23
N ARG A 70 -2.87 7.17 0.40
CA ARG A 70 -2.82 6.78 1.82
C ARG A 70 -1.76 5.72 2.07
N GLU A 71 -1.73 4.65 1.26
CA GLU A 71 -0.75 3.57 1.39
C GLU A 71 0.69 4.09 1.18
N VAL A 72 0.91 4.83 0.09
CA VAL A 72 2.23 5.38 -0.27
C VAL A 72 2.72 6.37 0.79
N TYR A 73 1.85 7.23 1.29
CA TYR A 73 2.21 8.19 2.34
C TYR A 73 2.64 7.45 3.60
N GLU A 74 1.88 6.44 4.04
CA GLU A 74 2.18 5.65 5.23
C GLU A 74 3.57 5.00 5.14
N TYR A 75 3.84 4.22 4.09
CA TYR A 75 5.11 3.50 4.03
C TYR A 75 6.31 4.40 3.74
N THR A 76 6.15 5.46 2.95
CA THR A 76 7.27 6.39 2.73
C THR A 76 7.65 7.15 3.99
N GLN A 77 6.69 7.47 4.86
CA GLN A 77 6.97 8.04 6.19
C GLN A 77 7.65 7.02 7.10
N ALA A 78 7.12 5.80 7.16
CA ALA A 78 7.70 4.72 7.95
C ALA A 78 9.16 4.44 7.52
N MET A 79 9.41 4.30 6.22
CA MET A 79 10.75 4.07 5.65
C MET A 79 11.73 5.21 5.95
N ALA A 80 11.27 6.46 5.95
CA ALA A 80 12.13 7.61 6.21
C ALA A 80 12.69 7.61 7.64
N SER A 81 11.97 7.08 8.61
CA SER A 81 12.35 7.05 10.03
C SER A 81 12.87 5.70 10.52
N ALA A 82 12.66 4.63 9.76
CA ALA A 82 13.02 3.27 10.16
C ALA A 82 14.54 3.08 10.26
N PRO A 83 15.03 2.41 11.31
CA PRO A 83 16.44 2.04 11.42
C PRO A 83 16.79 0.91 10.42
N PRO A 84 18.09 0.71 10.10
CA PRO A 84 18.52 -0.46 9.35
C PRO A 84 18.12 -1.75 10.06
N LEU A 85 17.66 -2.74 9.30
CA LEU A 85 17.47 -4.09 9.80
C LEU A 85 18.81 -4.83 9.79
N VAL A 86 19.31 -5.17 11.00
CA VAL A 86 20.54 -5.95 11.16
C VAL A 86 20.17 -7.40 11.43
N ALA A 87 20.61 -8.30 10.54
CA ALA A 87 20.43 -9.74 10.69
C ALA A 87 21.52 -10.50 9.93
N SER A 88 22.01 -11.60 10.50
CA SER A 88 23.00 -12.46 9.85
C SER A 88 22.43 -13.07 8.57
N GLY A 89 23.22 -13.03 7.50
CA GLY A 89 22.83 -13.59 6.18
C GLY A 89 21.82 -12.76 5.40
N LEU A 90 21.36 -11.63 5.92
CA LEU A 90 20.49 -10.71 5.19
C LEU A 90 21.34 -9.75 4.34
N HIS A 91 20.93 -9.56 3.07
CA HIS A 91 21.52 -8.52 2.23
C HIS A 91 21.24 -7.13 2.80
N GLU A 92 22.19 -6.21 2.66
CA GLU A 92 22.04 -4.82 3.10
C GLU A 92 20.88 -4.09 2.40
N GLY A 93 20.38 -3.03 3.05
CA GLY A 93 19.39 -2.13 2.48
C GLY A 93 17.98 -2.26 3.06
N PHE A 94 17.68 -3.31 3.81
CA PHE A 94 16.39 -3.39 4.50
C PHE A 94 16.34 -2.48 5.74
N ARG A 95 15.18 -1.84 5.94
CA ARG A 95 14.85 -1.04 7.11
C ARG A 95 13.78 -1.74 7.94
N LEU A 96 13.96 -1.73 9.25
CA LEU A 96 13.05 -2.38 10.19
C LEU A 96 11.82 -1.51 10.41
N LEU A 97 10.66 -1.97 9.95
CA LEU A 97 9.38 -1.28 10.11
C LEU A 97 8.62 -1.74 11.37
N ALA A 98 8.66 -3.04 11.67
CA ALA A 98 8.09 -3.60 12.88
C ALA A 98 8.83 -4.87 13.31
N ASP A 99 8.90 -5.13 14.61
CA ASP A 99 9.43 -6.36 15.23
C ASP A 99 8.58 -6.67 16.46
N PHE A 100 7.76 -7.69 16.37
CA PHE A 100 6.87 -8.08 17.46
C PHE A 100 6.65 -9.60 17.46
N ASN A 101 6.69 -10.20 18.64
CA ASN A 101 6.45 -11.63 18.88
C ASN A 101 7.22 -12.56 17.94
N GLY A 102 8.49 -12.22 17.64
CA GLY A 102 9.33 -12.98 16.72
C GLY A 102 8.99 -12.83 15.23
N ALA A 103 8.04 -11.99 14.88
CA ALA A 103 7.79 -11.59 13.50
C ALA A 103 8.47 -10.24 13.19
N VAL A 104 8.97 -10.08 11.98
CA VAL A 104 9.63 -8.87 11.48
C VAL A 104 8.94 -8.43 10.21
N LEU A 105 8.62 -7.13 10.12
CA LEU A 105 8.27 -6.44 8.88
C LEU A 105 9.39 -5.48 8.53
N ALA A 106 9.85 -5.54 7.29
CA ALA A 106 10.86 -4.62 6.80
C ALA A 106 10.58 -4.16 5.38
N GLY A 107 11.19 -3.04 5.00
CA GLY A 107 11.11 -2.49 3.66
C GLY A 107 12.49 -2.18 3.10
N GLN A 108 12.61 -2.21 1.78
CA GLN A 108 13.80 -1.81 1.05
C GLN A 108 13.41 -0.90 -0.11
N GLU A 109 14.09 0.23 -0.24
CA GLU A 109 14.03 1.06 -1.43
C GLU A 109 14.87 0.39 -2.53
N LEU A 110 14.30 0.23 -3.69
CA LEU A 110 14.96 -0.35 -4.85
C LEU A 110 15.50 0.75 -5.77
N GLU A 111 16.57 0.46 -6.49
CA GLU A 111 17.14 1.42 -7.44
C GLU A 111 16.26 1.60 -8.68
N GLY A 112 16.32 2.79 -9.28
CA GLY A 112 15.59 3.14 -10.49
C GLY A 112 14.08 3.21 -10.28
N ASP A 113 13.30 2.73 -11.25
CA ASP A 113 11.84 2.81 -11.27
C ASP A 113 11.12 1.67 -10.51
N TRP A 114 11.86 0.89 -9.72
CA TRP A 114 11.27 -0.23 -8.98
C TRP A 114 10.53 0.18 -7.71
N GLY A 115 10.93 1.30 -7.09
CA GLY A 115 10.29 1.87 -5.88
C GLY A 115 10.65 1.10 -4.61
N TYR A 116 9.66 0.50 -3.96
CA TYR A 116 9.86 -0.21 -2.69
C TYR A 116 9.43 -1.67 -2.81
N LYS A 117 10.11 -2.54 -2.06
CA LYS A 117 9.64 -3.89 -1.74
C LYS A 117 9.57 -4.04 -0.24
N PHE A 118 8.65 -4.87 0.23
CA PHE A 118 8.51 -5.22 1.63
C PHE A 118 8.76 -6.71 1.82
N ALA A 119 9.11 -7.08 3.03
CA ALA A 119 9.30 -8.47 3.39
C ALA A 119 8.92 -8.69 4.85
N THR A 120 8.48 -9.90 5.13
CA THR A 120 8.23 -10.38 6.48
C THR A 120 9.09 -11.59 6.76
N TRP A 121 9.54 -11.75 7.99
CA TRP A 121 10.34 -12.88 8.43
C TRP A 121 9.97 -13.31 9.84
N ARG A 122 10.48 -14.49 10.23
CA ARG A 122 10.62 -14.88 11.62
C ARG A 122 12.03 -14.60 12.11
N ARG A 123 12.17 -14.12 13.34
CA ARG A 123 13.44 -14.04 14.03
C ARG A 123 13.91 -15.43 14.42
N SER A 124 15.20 -15.71 14.26
CA SER A 124 15.85 -16.85 14.93
C SER A 124 15.66 -16.76 16.46
N PRO A 125 15.71 -17.90 17.19
CA PRO A 125 15.54 -17.90 18.65
C PRO A 125 16.51 -16.98 19.40
N ASP A 126 17.75 -16.86 18.89
CA ASP A 126 18.79 -15.96 19.43
C ASP A 126 18.70 -14.52 18.91
N ARG A 127 17.72 -14.22 18.03
CA ARG A 127 17.44 -12.93 17.39
C ARG A 127 18.59 -12.38 16.53
N THR A 128 19.57 -13.19 16.17
CA THR A 128 20.71 -12.77 15.34
C THR A 128 20.42 -12.82 13.84
N ALA A 129 19.46 -13.66 13.42
CA ALA A 129 19.09 -13.86 12.02
C ALA A 129 17.58 -13.69 11.80
N VAL A 130 17.19 -13.68 10.53
CA VAL A 130 15.79 -13.76 10.07
C VAL A 130 15.67 -14.93 9.10
N GLU A 131 14.54 -15.62 9.13
CA GLU A 131 14.27 -16.84 8.37
C GLU A 131 12.79 -16.94 7.98
N SER A 132 12.48 -17.85 7.06
CA SER A 132 11.10 -18.12 6.60
C SER A 132 10.40 -16.86 6.09
N GLY A 133 11.04 -16.15 5.15
CA GLY A 133 10.57 -14.85 4.66
C GLY A 133 9.67 -14.93 3.45
N ASP A 134 8.68 -14.05 3.42
CA ASP A 134 7.90 -13.74 2.24
C ASP A 134 8.20 -12.31 1.76
N TYR A 135 8.18 -12.13 0.43
CA TYR A 135 8.49 -10.87 -0.24
C TYR A 135 7.25 -10.33 -0.94
N PHE A 136 7.04 -9.03 -0.83
CA PHE A 136 5.89 -8.32 -1.37
C PHE A 136 6.39 -7.21 -2.29
N ASP A 137 6.22 -7.42 -3.59
CA ASP A 137 6.53 -6.48 -4.65
C ASP A 137 5.32 -6.41 -5.62
N GLY A 138 4.86 -5.26 -6.01
CA GLY A 138 3.69 -5.13 -6.87
C GLY A 138 2.61 -4.19 -6.33
N GLY A 139 1.35 -4.38 -6.76
CA GLY A 139 0.20 -3.63 -6.24
C GLY A 139 -0.11 -4.00 -4.79
N HIS A 140 -0.58 -3.03 -3.98
CA HIS A 140 -0.97 -3.22 -2.57
C HIS A 140 0.03 -4.01 -1.70
N HIS A 141 1.30 -3.98 -2.08
CA HIS A 141 2.37 -4.78 -1.47
C HIS A 141 2.63 -4.44 0.00
N TYR A 142 2.42 -3.18 0.41
CA TYR A 142 2.63 -2.80 1.81
C TYR A 142 1.49 -3.29 2.71
N GLU A 143 0.24 -3.17 2.26
CA GLU A 143 -0.93 -3.70 3.00
C GLU A 143 -0.84 -5.22 3.15
N ALA A 144 -0.48 -5.94 2.07
CA ALA A 144 -0.27 -7.38 2.11
C ALA A 144 0.86 -7.78 3.09
N ALA A 145 1.98 -7.05 3.09
CA ALA A 145 3.07 -7.27 4.02
C ALA A 145 2.67 -7.01 5.48
N LYS A 146 1.89 -5.95 5.75
CA LYS A 146 1.35 -5.67 7.09
C LYS A 146 0.43 -6.79 7.57
N LEU A 147 -0.42 -7.29 6.70
CA LEU A 147 -1.34 -8.36 7.00
C LEU A 147 -0.59 -9.66 7.34
N ASP A 148 0.37 -10.07 6.50
CA ASP A 148 1.21 -11.24 6.76
C ASP A 148 2.01 -11.09 8.07
N PHE A 149 2.58 -9.92 8.32
CA PHE A 149 3.23 -9.62 9.59
C PHE A 149 2.28 -9.80 10.77
N ALA A 150 1.05 -9.28 10.68
CA ALA A 150 0.06 -9.40 11.76
C ALA A 150 -0.32 -10.87 12.03
N CYS A 151 -0.44 -11.68 10.98
CA CYS A 151 -0.67 -13.12 11.09
C CYS A 151 0.52 -13.84 11.76
N ARG A 152 1.75 -13.59 11.28
CA ARG A 152 2.98 -14.16 11.85
C ARG A 152 3.21 -13.77 13.29
N ALA A 153 2.86 -12.54 13.66
CA ALA A 153 2.93 -12.00 15.00
C ALA A 153 1.83 -12.52 15.94
N GLY A 154 0.82 -13.24 15.42
CA GLY A 154 -0.33 -13.71 16.16
C GLY A 154 -1.31 -12.61 16.58
N LEU A 155 -1.26 -11.45 15.92
CA LEU A 155 -2.17 -10.33 16.14
C LEU A 155 -3.52 -10.55 15.45
N VAL A 156 -3.51 -11.30 14.35
CA VAL A 156 -4.67 -11.68 13.56
C VAL A 156 -4.63 -13.19 13.33
N ASP A 157 -5.77 -13.83 13.47
CA ASP A 157 -5.91 -15.26 13.16
C ASP A 157 -6.03 -15.43 11.62
N GLY A 158 -4.96 -15.91 10.99
CA GLY A 158 -4.90 -16.13 9.56
C GLY A 158 -5.95 -17.12 9.03
N HIS A 159 -6.49 -18.01 9.89
CA HIS A 159 -7.56 -18.94 9.53
C HIS A 159 -8.94 -18.30 9.48
N ARG A 160 -9.09 -17.07 9.94
CA ARG A 160 -10.33 -16.29 9.93
C ARG A 160 -10.37 -15.22 8.85
N GLN A 161 -9.44 -15.24 7.93
CA GLN A 161 -9.45 -14.34 6.79
C GLN A 161 -10.19 -14.99 5.65
N PHE A 162 -11.15 -14.27 5.10
CA PHE A 162 -11.82 -14.67 3.88
C PHE A 162 -11.03 -14.14 2.68
N THR A 163 -10.86 -14.95 1.65
CA THR A 163 -10.39 -14.49 0.33
C THR A 163 -11.47 -13.64 -0.33
N ASP A 164 -11.11 -12.86 -1.36
CA ASP A 164 -12.09 -12.06 -2.11
C ASP A 164 -13.18 -12.95 -2.73
N GLU A 165 -12.83 -14.16 -3.17
CA GLU A 165 -13.78 -15.15 -3.68
C GLU A 165 -14.74 -15.61 -2.58
N GLN A 166 -14.24 -15.88 -1.38
CA GLN A 166 -15.06 -16.26 -0.23
C GLN A 166 -15.97 -15.12 0.22
N LEU A 167 -15.48 -13.89 0.21
CA LEU A 167 -16.30 -12.71 0.51
C LEU A 167 -17.40 -12.50 -0.54
N THR A 168 -17.07 -12.67 -1.81
CA THR A 168 -18.03 -12.59 -2.91
C THR A 168 -19.12 -13.66 -2.77
N GLU A 169 -18.74 -14.89 -2.45
CA GLU A 169 -19.69 -15.98 -2.23
C GLU A 169 -20.57 -15.74 -1.00
N LEU A 170 -20.01 -15.27 0.10
CA LEU A 170 -20.76 -14.87 1.29
C LEU A 170 -21.76 -13.76 0.97
N TYR A 171 -21.34 -12.74 0.23
CA TYR A 171 -22.21 -11.64 -0.19
C TYR A 171 -23.36 -12.15 -1.05
N ARG A 172 -23.08 -13.04 -2.02
CA ARG A 172 -24.12 -13.66 -2.87
C ARG A 172 -25.12 -14.44 -2.03
N CYS A 173 -24.66 -15.28 -1.11
CA CYS A 173 -25.53 -16.06 -0.22
C CYS A 173 -26.43 -15.17 0.65
N VAL A 174 -25.90 -14.05 1.16
CA VAL A 174 -26.67 -13.10 1.95
C VAL A 174 -27.74 -12.41 1.10
N CYS A 175 -27.40 -11.97 -0.12
CA CYS A 175 -28.36 -11.35 -1.02
C CYS A 175 -29.50 -12.34 -1.40
N GLU A 176 -29.18 -13.58 -1.76
CA GLU A 176 -30.17 -14.62 -2.07
C GLU A 176 -31.11 -14.89 -0.88
N SER A 177 -30.56 -14.97 0.35
CA SER A 177 -31.36 -15.17 1.55
C SER A 177 -32.30 -14.00 1.84
N LEU A 178 -31.91 -12.78 1.54
CA LEU A 178 -32.75 -11.59 1.72
C LEU A 178 -33.88 -11.49 0.68
N GLU A 179 -33.63 -11.98 -0.56
CA GLU A 179 -34.65 -12.04 -1.61
C GLU A 179 -35.71 -13.12 -1.32
N ASP A 180 -35.31 -14.24 -0.71
CA ASP A 180 -36.23 -15.31 -0.31
C ASP A 180 -37.14 -14.94 0.89
N GLU A 181 -36.78 -13.95 1.71
CA GLU A 181 -37.57 -13.48 2.84
C GLU A 181 -38.64 -12.43 2.46
N HIS A 182 -38.68 -11.99 1.20
CA HIS A 182 -39.68 -11.05 0.68
C HIS A 182 -40.42 -11.64 -0.53
N PRO A 183 -41.48 -12.46 -0.32
CA PRO A 183 -42.35 -12.93 -1.39
C PRO A 183 -43.25 -11.81 -1.93
#